data_5dd6f019702971d9a5b0d3eb911c866b
#
_entry.id   5dd6f019702971d9a5b0d3eb911c866b
#
_cell.length_a   1.000
_cell.length_b   1.000
_cell.length_c   1.000
_cell.angle_alpha   90.00
_cell.angle_beta   90.00
_cell.angle_gamma   90.00
#
_symmetry.space_group_name_H-M   'P 1'
#
loop_
_entity.id
_entity.type
_entity.pdbx_description
1 polymer ?
#
loop_
_entity_poly.entity_id
_entity_poly.type
_entity_poly.pdbx_seq_one_letter_code
_entity_poly.pdbx_strand_id
1 'polypeptide(L)'
;MLEGKIALVTGASRGIGRQIALTLAAQGAAVIVNYNGSAAKAEEVVEEIEKAGGKAEAIQCNVSDFESCKSMMEDIVSRYGRLDILVNNAGITRDNLIMKMSEEDFDAVIQTNLKGVFNCIKHISRQMITQKAGRIINISSVSGVLGNAGQANYCAAKAGVIGLTKCMARELASRGITVNAVAPGFIRTDMTDVLKDNVKEAIIATIPMKTFGETEDVANTVAFLASDAARYITGQVISVDGGMAM
;
A
#
# COMPACT_ATOMS: atom_id res chain seq x y z
N MET A 1 17.72 5.44 -7.86
CA MET A 1 17.84 4.12 -7.19
C MET A 1 16.97 3.05 -7.86
N LEU A 2 15.91 3.45 -8.55
CA LEU A 2 14.91 2.54 -9.15
C LEU A 2 14.87 2.66 -10.68
N GLU A 3 15.95 3.13 -11.30
CA GLU A 3 16.03 3.32 -12.74
C GLU A 3 15.72 2.03 -13.50
N GLY A 4 14.83 2.11 -14.49
CA GLY A 4 14.39 0.99 -15.31
C GLY A 4 13.47 -0.02 -14.60
N LYS A 5 13.03 0.25 -13.35
CA LYS A 5 12.06 -0.58 -12.64
C LYS A 5 10.64 -0.20 -13.01
N ILE A 6 9.75 -1.19 -13.07
CA ILE A 6 8.31 -1.01 -13.25
C ILE A 6 7.65 -1.21 -11.88
N ALA A 7 6.89 -0.21 -11.44
CA ALA A 7 6.22 -0.21 -10.14
C ALA A 7 4.71 -0.05 -10.30
N LEU A 8 3.92 -0.91 -9.66
CA LEU A 8 2.48 -0.76 -9.52
C LEU A 8 2.17 -0.31 -8.10
N VAL A 9 1.42 0.78 -7.96
CA VAL A 9 0.90 1.26 -6.68
C VAL A 9 -0.62 1.23 -6.72
N THR A 10 -1.24 0.38 -5.88
CA THR A 10 -2.70 0.29 -5.83
C THR A 10 -3.30 1.40 -4.98
N GLY A 11 -4.46 1.93 -5.43
CA GLY A 11 -5.12 3.04 -4.74
C GLY A 11 -4.27 4.31 -4.70
N ALA A 12 -3.56 4.63 -5.80
CA ALA A 12 -2.56 5.68 -5.85
C ALA A 12 -3.09 7.06 -6.28
N SER A 13 -4.40 7.25 -6.41
CA SER A 13 -4.99 8.52 -6.83
C SER A 13 -4.98 9.62 -5.77
N ARG A 14 -4.66 9.32 -4.50
CA ARG A 14 -4.61 10.28 -3.38
C ARG A 14 -3.82 9.76 -2.18
N GLY A 15 -3.57 10.66 -1.22
CA GLY A 15 -3.00 10.34 0.10
C GLY A 15 -1.66 9.60 0.02
N ILE A 16 -1.47 8.59 0.86
CA ILE A 16 -0.24 7.81 0.96
C ILE A 16 0.12 7.16 -0.38
N GLY A 17 -0.85 6.58 -1.09
CA GLY A 17 -0.60 5.93 -2.37
C GLY A 17 -0.10 6.88 -3.45
N ARG A 18 -0.65 8.10 -3.51
CA ARG A 18 -0.17 9.17 -4.39
C ARG A 18 1.28 9.52 -4.07
N GLN A 19 1.59 9.77 -2.80
CA GLN A 19 2.94 10.14 -2.40
C GLN A 19 3.94 9.02 -2.69
N ILE A 20 3.56 7.75 -2.48
CA ILE A 20 4.39 6.60 -2.86
C ILE A 20 4.68 6.63 -4.37
N ALA A 21 3.66 6.84 -5.20
CA ALA A 21 3.82 6.90 -6.66
C ALA A 21 4.79 8.00 -7.07
N LEU A 22 4.64 9.21 -6.53
CA LEU A 22 5.55 10.34 -6.79
C LEU A 22 6.99 10.03 -6.36
N THR A 23 7.16 9.47 -5.16
CA THR A 23 8.50 9.15 -4.61
C THR A 23 9.20 8.06 -5.42
N LEU A 24 8.50 7.00 -5.84
CA LEU A 24 9.08 5.95 -6.68
C LEU A 24 9.46 6.48 -8.07
N ALA A 25 8.62 7.33 -8.66
CA ALA A 25 8.90 7.96 -9.95
C ALA A 25 10.12 8.90 -9.88
N ALA A 26 10.24 9.71 -8.83
CA ALA A 26 11.39 10.59 -8.59
C ALA A 26 12.70 9.80 -8.42
N GLN A 27 12.64 8.51 -8.06
CA GLN A 27 13.78 7.61 -7.99
C GLN A 27 14.08 6.86 -9.30
N GLY A 28 13.32 7.12 -10.36
CA GLY A 28 13.54 6.60 -11.71
C GLY A 28 12.67 5.41 -12.11
N ALA A 29 11.71 4.99 -11.28
CA ALA A 29 10.75 3.95 -11.67
C ALA A 29 9.72 4.48 -12.67
N ALA A 30 9.31 3.65 -13.63
CA ALA A 30 8.05 3.85 -14.34
C ALA A 30 6.90 3.36 -13.46
N VAL A 31 5.94 4.24 -13.17
CA VAL A 31 4.93 3.99 -12.15
C VAL A 31 3.54 3.80 -12.78
N ILE A 32 2.89 2.71 -12.42
CA ILE A 32 1.51 2.44 -12.76
C ILE A 32 0.65 2.87 -11.57
N VAL A 33 -0.14 3.92 -11.77
CA VAL A 33 -1.05 4.54 -10.81
C VAL A 33 -2.39 3.82 -10.90
N ASN A 34 -2.63 2.83 -10.04
CA ASN A 34 -3.93 2.17 -10.03
C ASN A 34 -4.96 2.98 -9.25
N TYR A 35 -6.17 3.01 -9.78
CA TYR A 35 -7.36 3.60 -9.17
C TYR A 35 -8.60 2.74 -9.39
N ASN A 36 -9.66 2.93 -8.57
CA ASN A 36 -10.95 2.29 -8.77
C ASN A 36 -11.99 3.25 -9.36
N GLY A 37 -12.27 4.37 -8.69
CA GLY A 37 -13.37 5.27 -9.08
C GLY A 37 -12.95 6.70 -9.46
N SER A 38 -11.71 7.13 -9.18
CA SER A 38 -11.28 8.52 -9.34
C SER A 38 -10.28 8.69 -10.48
N ALA A 39 -10.76 8.54 -11.73
CA ALA A 39 -9.92 8.68 -12.93
C ALA A 39 -9.19 10.03 -12.97
N ALA A 40 -9.91 11.15 -12.83
CA ALA A 40 -9.31 12.49 -12.88
C ALA A 40 -8.16 12.66 -11.87
N LYS A 41 -8.33 12.19 -10.61
CA LYS A 41 -7.26 12.27 -9.61
C LYS A 41 -6.07 11.37 -9.93
N ALA A 42 -6.28 10.25 -10.59
CA ALA A 42 -5.19 9.39 -11.03
C ALA A 42 -4.40 10.02 -12.17
N GLU A 43 -5.09 10.65 -13.11
CA GLU A 43 -4.47 11.40 -14.21
C GLU A 43 -3.68 12.63 -13.68
N GLU A 44 -4.20 13.36 -12.67
CA GLU A 44 -3.45 14.43 -12.01
C GLU A 44 -2.10 13.94 -11.45
N VAL A 45 -2.07 12.73 -10.86
CA VAL A 45 -0.82 12.13 -10.37
C VAL A 45 0.13 11.77 -11.52
N VAL A 46 -0.40 11.22 -12.61
CA VAL A 46 0.38 10.91 -13.81
C VAL A 46 1.00 12.19 -14.39
N GLU A 47 0.18 13.23 -14.60
CA GLU A 47 0.67 14.52 -15.09
C GLU A 47 1.77 15.13 -14.21
N GLU A 48 1.63 15.04 -12.90
CA GLU A 48 2.63 15.56 -11.96
C GLU A 48 3.95 14.81 -12.08
N ILE A 49 3.90 13.47 -12.20
CA ILE A 49 5.09 12.65 -12.43
C ILE A 49 5.75 13.00 -13.76
N GLU A 50 4.97 13.15 -14.83
CA GLU A 50 5.49 13.48 -16.16
C GLU A 50 6.08 14.89 -16.22
N LYS A 51 5.45 15.88 -15.58
CA LYS A 51 5.97 17.24 -15.45
C LYS A 51 7.31 17.30 -14.69
N ALA A 52 7.52 16.36 -13.76
CA ALA A 52 8.78 16.18 -13.05
C ALA A 52 9.83 15.37 -13.86
N GLY A 53 9.52 14.95 -15.10
CA GLY A 53 10.41 14.18 -15.97
C GLY A 53 10.38 12.67 -15.72
N GLY A 54 9.47 12.17 -14.89
CA GLY A 54 9.25 10.75 -14.65
C GLY A 54 8.36 10.10 -15.72
N LYS A 55 8.05 8.82 -15.52
CA LYS A 55 7.15 8.05 -16.38
C LYS A 55 6.03 7.46 -15.55
N ALA A 56 4.79 7.68 -15.93
CA ALA A 56 3.64 7.09 -15.27
C ALA A 56 2.49 6.84 -16.25
N GLU A 57 1.56 6.01 -15.84
CA GLU A 57 0.26 5.82 -16.49
C GLU A 57 -0.79 5.45 -15.44
N ALA A 58 -2.05 5.73 -15.71
CA ALA A 58 -3.17 5.38 -14.85
C ALA A 58 -3.86 4.10 -15.34
N ILE A 59 -4.17 3.18 -14.43
CA ILE A 59 -4.93 1.96 -14.74
C ILE A 59 -6.10 1.81 -13.78
N GLN A 60 -7.31 1.68 -14.34
CA GLN A 60 -8.49 1.36 -13.54
C GLN A 60 -8.54 -0.14 -13.21
N CYS A 61 -8.63 -0.46 -11.92
CA CYS A 61 -8.92 -1.81 -11.45
C CYS A 61 -9.47 -1.76 -10.03
N ASN A 62 -10.57 -2.47 -9.80
CA ASN A 62 -11.04 -2.77 -8.45
C ASN A 62 -10.27 -3.98 -7.91
N VAL A 63 -9.36 -3.77 -6.96
CA VAL A 63 -8.50 -4.84 -6.40
C VAL A 63 -9.30 -5.92 -5.66
N SER A 64 -10.53 -5.65 -5.21
CA SER A 64 -11.39 -6.66 -4.59
C SER A 64 -11.93 -7.69 -5.60
N ASP A 65 -11.93 -7.35 -6.89
CA ASP A 65 -12.35 -8.25 -7.97
C ASP A 65 -11.15 -9.08 -8.47
N PHE A 66 -11.29 -10.40 -8.38
CA PHE A 66 -10.20 -11.33 -8.68
C PHE A 66 -9.81 -11.32 -10.17
N GLU A 67 -10.80 -11.33 -11.06
CA GLU A 67 -10.54 -11.36 -12.51
C GLU A 67 -10.06 -9.99 -13.03
N SER A 68 -10.56 -8.88 -12.47
CA SER A 68 -10.02 -7.54 -12.78
C SER A 68 -8.54 -7.42 -12.41
N CYS A 69 -8.14 -7.94 -11.22
CA CYS A 69 -6.74 -7.99 -10.83
C CYS A 69 -5.89 -8.82 -11.78
N LYS A 70 -6.40 -9.98 -12.22
CA LYS A 70 -5.73 -10.83 -13.19
C LYS A 70 -5.49 -10.07 -14.50
N SER A 71 -6.54 -9.48 -15.06
CA SER A 71 -6.47 -8.73 -16.31
C SER A 71 -5.48 -7.55 -16.22
N MET A 72 -5.48 -6.81 -15.09
CA MET A 72 -4.53 -5.72 -14.86
C MET A 72 -3.08 -6.25 -14.85
N MET A 73 -2.80 -7.34 -14.14
CA MET A 73 -1.43 -7.89 -14.08
C MET A 73 -0.97 -8.44 -15.43
N GLU A 74 -1.85 -9.11 -16.17
CA GLU A 74 -1.56 -9.62 -17.53
C GLU A 74 -1.29 -8.47 -18.50
N ASP A 75 -2.06 -7.39 -18.46
CA ASP A 75 -1.86 -6.20 -19.27
C ASP A 75 -0.49 -5.53 -18.97
N ILE A 76 -0.17 -5.32 -17.70
CA ILE A 76 1.13 -4.76 -17.29
C ILE A 76 2.29 -5.62 -17.81
N VAL A 77 2.21 -6.94 -17.61
CA VAL A 77 3.27 -7.87 -18.04
C VAL A 77 3.36 -7.91 -19.58
N SER A 78 2.24 -7.84 -20.28
CA SER A 78 2.23 -7.81 -21.76
C SER A 78 2.92 -6.56 -22.31
N ARG A 79 2.72 -5.41 -21.72
CA ARG A 79 3.27 -4.12 -22.19
C ARG A 79 4.70 -3.86 -21.77
N TYR A 80 5.05 -4.23 -20.55
CA TYR A 80 6.37 -3.94 -19.97
C TYR A 80 7.30 -5.15 -19.90
N GLY A 81 6.79 -6.36 -20.12
CA GLY A 81 7.54 -7.62 -19.99
C GLY A 81 7.86 -8.01 -18.54
N ARG A 82 7.60 -7.11 -17.57
CA ARG A 82 7.96 -7.28 -16.16
C ARG A 82 7.11 -6.42 -15.23
N LEU A 83 7.10 -6.79 -13.95
CA LEU A 83 6.73 -5.92 -12.83
C LEU A 83 7.74 -6.15 -11.71
N ASP A 84 8.45 -5.11 -11.30
CA ASP A 84 9.53 -5.21 -10.30
C ASP A 84 9.04 -4.92 -8.89
N ILE A 85 8.14 -3.96 -8.75
CA ILE A 85 7.67 -3.44 -7.47
C ILE A 85 6.14 -3.46 -7.45
N LEU A 86 5.57 -4.15 -6.47
CA LEU A 86 4.14 -4.10 -6.18
C LEU A 86 3.94 -3.44 -4.81
N VAL A 87 3.22 -2.32 -4.78
CA VAL A 87 2.79 -1.67 -3.53
C VAL A 87 1.28 -1.85 -3.36
N ASN A 88 0.89 -2.70 -2.45
CA ASN A 88 -0.51 -2.92 -2.07
C ASN A 88 -0.93 -1.87 -1.05
N ASN A 89 -1.46 -0.74 -1.54
CA ASN A 89 -1.89 0.38 -0.72
C ASN A 89 -3.42 0.56 -0.72
N ALA A 90 -4.13 0.11 -1.75
CA ALA A 90 -5.58 0.25 -1.84
C ALA A 90 -6.29 -0.21 -0.56
N GLY A 91 -7.19 0.61 -0.05
CA GLY A 91 -7.94 0.29 1.16
C GLY A 91 -9.08 1.28 1.41
N ILE A 92 -10.04 0.80 2.19
CA ILE A 92 -11.20 1.57 2.66
C ILE A 92 -11.37 1.40 4.17
N THR A 93 -12.10 2.31 4.78
CA THR A 93 -12.59 2.20 6.15
C THR A 93 -14.12 2.19 6.17
N ARG A 94 -14.71 1.45 7.10
CA ARG A 94 -16.12 1.42 7.44
C ARG A 94 -16.21 1.24 8.95
N ASP A 95 -15.90 2.32 9.67
CA ASP A 95 -15.71 2.29 11.12
C ASP A 95 -17.07 2.32 11.83
N ASN A 96 -17.27 1.40 12.76
CA ASN A 96 -18.41 1.38 13.67
C ASN A 96 -18.10 0.51 14.89
N LEU A 97 -18.77 0.78 16.02
CA LEU A 97 -18.70 -0.11 17.19
C LEU A 97 -19.23 -1.51 16.82
N ILE A 98 -18.65 -2.56 17.40
CA ILE A 98 -18.97 -3.96 17.03
C ILE A 98 -20.47 -4.28 17.05
N MET A 99 -21.22 -3.72 18.01
CA MET A 99 -22.67 -3.91 18.12
C MET A 99 -23.50 -3.24 17.00
N LYS A 100 -22.88 -2.34 16.22
CA LYS A 100 -23.52 -1.58 15.15
C LYS A 100 -22.89 -1.82 13.78
N MET A 101 -21.76 -2.54 13.73
CA MET A 101 -21.09 -2.88 12.48
C MET A 101 -21.94 -3.88 11.72
N SER A 102 -22.27 -3.56 10.46
CA SER A 102 -23.02 -4.48 9.61
C SER A 102 -22.08 -5.53 8.98
N GLU A 103 -22.66 -6.64 8.55
CA GLU A 103 -21.92 -7.67 7.78
C GLU A 103 -21.37 -7.09 6.50
N GLU A 104 -22.14 -6.24 5.81
CA GLU A 104 -21.73 -5.59 4.56
C GLU A 104 -20.52 -4.68 4.75
N ASP A 105 -20.47 -3.91 5.84
CA ASP A 105 -19.34 -3.05 6.17
C ASP A 105 -18.09 -3.87 6.55
N PHE A 106 -18.28 -4.98 7.27
CA PHE A 106 -17.20 -5.89 7.58
C PHE A 106 -16.64 -6.51 6.30
N ASP A 107 -17.49 -7.09 5.46
CA ASP A 107 -17.09 -7.78 4.23
C ASP A 107 -16.45 -6.83 3.21
N ALA A 108 -16.98 -5.63 3.04
CA ALA A 108 -16.41 -4.64 2.12
C ALA A 108 -14.95 -4.31 2.48
N VAL A 109 -14.65 -4.16 3.78
CA VAL A 109 -13.30 -3.88 4.26
C VAL A 109 -12.39 -5.09 4.08
N ILE A 110 -12.84 -6.31 4.42
CA ILE A 110 -12.07 -7.54 4.21
C ILE A 110 -11.78 -7.76 2.72
N GLN A 111 -12.79 -7.59 1.86
CA GLN A 111 -12.64 -7.78 0.42
C GLN A 111 -11.62 -6.81 -0.20
N THR A 112 -11.65 -5.55 0.20
CA THR A 112 -10.72 -4.56 -0.37
C THR A 112 -9.34 -4.66 0.27
N ASN A 113 -9.27 -4.61 1.62
CA ASN A 113 -8.02 -4.38 2.32
C ASN A 113 -7.18 -5.65 2.51
N LEU A 114 -7.80 -6.84 2.50
CA LEU A 114 -7.11 -8.12 2.67
C LEU A 114 -7.14 -8.95 1.39
N LYS A 115 -8.34 -9.25 0.87
CA LYS A 115 -8.45 -10.06 -0.35
C LYS A 115 -7.85 -9.35 -1.56
N GLY A 116 -7.98 -8.01 -1.68
CA GLY A 116 -7.33 -7.24 -2.73
C GLY A 116 -5.81 -7.39 -2.73
N VAL A 117 -5.18 -7.38 -1.56
CA VAL A 117 -3.73 -7.66 -1.41
C VAL A 117 -3.40 -9.08 -1.89
N PHE A 118 -4.18 -10.06 -1.46
CA PHE A 118 -4.03 -11.45 -1.93
C PHE A 118 -4.17 -11.55 -3.45
N ASN A 119 -5.20 -10.94 -4.04
CA ASN A 119 -5.44 -10.97 -5.48
C ASN A 119 -4.24 -10.45 -6.27
N CYS A 120 -3.72 -9.28 -5.90
CA CYS A 120 -2.56 -8.69 -6.56
C CYS A 120 -1.32 -9.58 -6.45
N ILE A 121 -1.00 -10.08 -5.25
CA ILE A 121 0.15 -10.98 -5.04
C ILE A 121 -0.03 -12.27 -5.85
N LYS A 122 -1.20 -12.89 -5.79
CA LYS A 122 -1.51 -14.13 -6.50
C LYS A 122 -1.22 -14.05 -7.99
N HIS A 123 -1.70 -12.98 -8.64
CA HIS A 123 -1.59 -12.86 -10.09
C HIS A 123 -0.20 -12.46 -10.58
N ILE A 124 0.62 -11.77 -9.76
CA ILE A 124 1.97 -11.39 -10.15
C ILE A 124 3.06 -12.37 -9.73
N SER A 125 2.81 -13.23 -8.73
CA SER A 125 3.83 -14.10 -8.16
C SER A 125 4.54 -14.97 -9.19
N ARG A 126 3.80 -15.58 -10.13
CA ARG A 126 4.39 -16.42 -11.18
C ARG A 126 5.39 -15.63 -12.05
N GLN A 127 5.02 -14.41 -12.43
CA GLN A 127 5.89 -13.54 -13.21
C GLN A 127 7.17 -13.18 -12.43
N MET A 128 7.04 -12.74 -11.19
CA MET A 128 8.20 -12.41 -10.34
C MET A 128 9.10 -13.62 -10.10
N ILE A 129 8.53 -14.83 -9.93
CA ILE A 129 9.30 -16.09 -9.83
C ILE A 129 10.12 -16.33 -11.11
N THR A 130 9.53 -16.12 -12.29
CA THR A 130 10.22 -16.26 -13.58
C THR A 130 11.32 -15.21 -13.73
N GLN A 131 11.08 -13.98 -13.28
CA GLN A 131 12.07 -12.89 -13.25
C GLN A 131 13.22 -13.16 -12.27
N LYS A 132 13.03 -14.03 -11.26
CA LYS A 132 13.91 -14.24 -10.11
C LYS A 132 14.22 -12.94 -9.36
N ALA A 133 13.28 -12.02 -9.35
CA ALA A 133 13.36 -10.71 -8.71
C ALA A 133 11.97 -10.13 -8.48
N GLY A 134 11.76 -9.46 -7.37
CA GLY A 134 10.53 -8.74 -7.05
C GLY A 134 10.61 -8.07 -5.68
N ARG A 135 9.87 -6.99 -5.52
CA ARG A 135 9.68 -6.28 -4.26
C ARG A 135 8.17 -6.11 -4.04
N ILE A 136 7.64 -6.71 -3.00
CA ILE A 136 6.23 -6.59 -2.62
C ILE A 136 6.18 -5.86 -1.29
N ILE A 137 5.52 -4.72 -1.28
CA ILE A 137 5.34 -3.89 -0.10
C ILE A 137 3.85 -3.75 0.18
N ASN A 138 3.41 -4.22 1.33
CA ASN A 138 2.00 -4.18 1.74
C ASN A 138 1.80 -3.06 2.76
N ILE A 139 0.86 -2.15 2.51
CA ILE A 139 0.52 -1.10 3.46
C ILE A 139 -0.48 -1.67 4.48
N SER A 140 0.03 -1.96 5.67
CA SER A 140 -0.77 -2.34 6.83
C SER A 140 -1.26 -1.10 7.58
N SER A 141 -1.25 -1.11 8.90
CA SER A 141 -1.57 0.01 9.80
C SER A 141 -1.14 -0.31 11.22
N VAL A 142 -0.88 0.72 12.01
CA VAL A 142 -0.75 0.60 13.46
C VAL A 142 -2.00 -0.05 14.09
N SER A 143 -3.19 0.19 13.51
CA SER A 143 -4.44 -0.46 13.94
C SER A 143 -4.41 -1.98 13.74
N GLY A 144 -3.66 -2.47 12.75
CA GLY A 144 -3.45 -3.92 12.55
C GLY A 144 -2.46 -4.54 13.53
N VAL A 145 -1.65 -3.71 14.22
CA VAL A 145 -0.68 -4.14 15.24
C VAL A 145 -1.28 -4.07 16.63
N LEU A 146 -1.92 -2.94 16.97
CA LEU A 146 -2.41 -2.64 18.33
C LEU A 146 -3.90 -2.92 18.53
N GLY A 147 -4.68 -2.94 17.44
CA GLY A 147 -6.13 -2.82 17.51
C GLY A 147 -6.58 -1.36 17.67
N ASN A 148 -7.83 -1.08 17.30
CA ASN A 148 -8.45 0.23 17.53
C ASN A 148 -9.96 0.05 17.70
N ALA A 149 -10.54 0.65 18.73
CA ALA A 149 -11.97 0.57 18.99
C ALA A 149 -12.77 1.15 17.81
N GLY A 150 -13.83 0.45 17.38
CA GLY A 150 -14.64 0.84 16.23
C GLY A 150 -14.08 0.40 14.86
N GLN A 151 -12.96 -0.28 14.83
CA GLN A 151 -12.30 -0.73 13.59
C GLN A 151 -12.11 -2.26 13.54
N ALA A 152 -13.06 -3.05 14.03
CA ALA A 152 -12.92 -4.50 14.07
C ALA A 152 -12.61 -5.11 12.68
N ASN A 153 -13.32 -4.66 11.63
CA ASN A 153 -13.09 -5.05 10.25
C ASN A 153 -11.71 -4.61 9.73
N TYR A 154 -11.35 -3.35 9.95
CA TYR A 154 -10.10 -2.77 9.47
C TYR A 154 -8.89 -3.39 10.19
N CYS A 155 -8.94 -3.51 11.53
CA CYS A 155 -7.90 -4.17 12.30
C CYS A 155 -7.70 -5.63 11.86
N ALA A 156 -8.79 -6.38 11.69
CA ALA A 156 -8.73 -7.77 11.21
C ALA A 156 -8.07 -7.86 9.83
N ALA A 157 -8.48 -6.98 8.88
CA ALA A 157 -7.90 -6.94 7.55
C ALA A 157 -6.40 -6.60 7.59
N LYS A 158 -6.00 -5.55 8.33
CA LYS A 158 -4.61 -5.10 8.39
C LYS A 158 -3.70 -6.06 9.17
N ALA A 159 -4.20 -6.74 10.20
CA ALA A 159 -3.52 -7.85 10.84
C ALA A 159 -3.39 -9.06 9.90
N GLY A 160 -4.42 -9.36 9.11
CA GLY A 160 -4.38 -10.39 8.07
C GLY A 160 -3.30 -10.11 7.01
N VAL A 161 -3.13 -8.86 6.61
CA VAL A 161 -2.05 -8.41 5.70
C VAL A 161 -0.66 -8.70 6.30
N ILE A 162 -0.47 -8.51 7.61
CA ILE A 162 0.78 -8.84 8.30
C ILE A 162 1.05 -10.36 8.21
N GLY A 163 0.04 -11.19 8.48
CA GLY A 163 0.13 -12.64 8.35
C GLY A 163 0.47 -13.08 6.93
N LEU A 164 -0.24 -12.52 5.93
CA LEU A 164 -0.01 -12.77 4.51
C LEU A 164 1.42 -12.37 4.09
N THR A 165 1.90 -11.21 4.55
CA THR A 165 3.27 -10.73 4.31
C THR A 165 4.31 -11.77 4.75
N LYS A 166 4.19 -12.28 5.97
CA LYS A 166 5.12 -13.27 6.54
C LYS A 166 5.07 -14.60 5.79
N CYS A 167 3.88 -15.04 5.40
CA CYS A 167 3.68 -16.26 4.62
C CYS A 167 4.36 -16.14 3.25
N MET A 168 4.04 -15.09 2.50
CA MET A 168 4.59 -14.86 1.16
C MET A 168 6.10 -14.61 1.17
N ALA A 169 6.62 -13.96 2.20
CA ALA A 169 8.06 -13.79 2.38
C ALA A 169 8.78 -15.15 2.45
N ARG A 170 8.24 -16.11 3.21
CA ARG A 170 8.81 -17.46 3.32
C ARG A 170 8.73 -18.22 2.00
N GLU A 171 7.60 -18.12 1.31
CA GLU A 171 7.34 -18.85 0.07
C GLU A 171 8.19 -18.34 -1.11
N LEU A 172 8.41 -17.02 -1.19
CA LEU A 172 9.00 -16.37 -2.35
C LEU A 172 10.50 -16.02 -2.19
N ALA A 173 11.04 -16.06 -0.97
CA ALA A 173 12.42 -15.64 -0.70
C ALA A 173 13.48 -16.36 -1.54
N SER A 174 13.33 -17.68 -1.74
CA SER A 174 14.26 -18.49 -2.56
C SER A 174 14.28 -18.11 -4.03
N ARG A 175 13.36 -17.24 -4.46
CA ARG A 175 13.25 -16.73 -5.83
C ARG A 175 13.75 -15.29 -5.97
N GLY A 176 14.43 -14.74 -4.96
CA GLY A 176 14.96 -13.37 -4.98
C GLY A 176 13.87 -12.30 -4.78
N ILE A 177 12.70 -12.69 -4.26
CA ILE A 177 11.57 -11.79 -4.03
C ILE A 177 11.50 -11.47 -2.53
N THR A 178 11.43 -10.20 -2.18
CA THR A 178 11.16 -9.78 -0.81
C THR A 178 9.71 -9.33 -0.64
N VAL A 179 9.13 -9.65 0.50
CA VAL A 179 7.77 -9.26 0.86
C VAL A 179 7.79 -8.65 2.24
N ASN A 180 7.46 -7.36 2.36
CA ASN A 180 7.46 -6.63 3.63
C ASN A 180 6.16 -5.84 3.80
N ALA A 181 5.84 -5.46 5.02
CA ALA A 181 4.75 -4.57 5.33
C ALA A 181 5.27 -3.26 5.93
N VAL A 182 4.60 -2.16 5.61
CA VAL A 182 4.73 -0.89 6.31
C VAL A 182 3.44 -0.68 7.09
N ALA A 183 3.55 -0.32 8.36
CA ALA A 183 2.43 -0.06 9.25
C ALA A 183 2.42 1.43 9.64
N PRO A 184 1.73 2.30 8.87
CA PRO A 184 1.60 3.70 9.21
C PRO A 184 0.78 3.90 10.50
N GLY A 185 1.16 4.89 11.29
CA GLY A 185 0.35 5.47 12.35
C GLY A 185 -0.64 6.50 11.81
N PHE A 186 -0.84 7.58 12.54
CA PHE A 186 -1.62 8.71 12.07
C PHE A 186 -0.80 9.60 11.15
N ILE A 187 -1.18 9.62 9.87
CA ILE A 187 -0.51 10.36 8.78
C ILE A 187 -1.43 11.48 8.31
N ARG A 188 -0.89 12.67 8.03
CA ARG A 188 -1.65 13.79 7.44
C ARG A 188 -2.13 13.41 6.05
N THR A 189 -3.43 13.44 5.88
CA THR A 189 -4.12 13.17 4.61
C THR A 189 -5.48 13.84 4.66
N ASP A 190 -6.18 13.93 3.53
CA ASP A 190 -7.56 14.42 3.48
C ASP A 190 -8.48 13.77 4.54
N MET A 191 -8.19 12.52 4.93
CA MET A 191 -8.97 11.81 5.95
C MET A 191 -8.72 12.29 7.37
N THR A 192 -7.52 12.71 7.69
CA THR A 192 -7.15 13.22 9.02
C THR A 192 -7.39 14.72 9.14
N ASP A 193 -7.39 15.44 8.03
CA ASP A 193 -7.58 16.90 8.02
C ASP A 193 -9.00 17.31 8.42
N VAL A 194 -9.98 16.47 8.13
CA VAL A 194 -11.40 16.71 8.51
C VAL A 194 -11.71 16.44 10.00
N LEU A 195 -10.75 15.89 10.76
CA LEU A 195 -10.91 15.65 12.18
C LEU A 195 -10.97 16.99 12.95
N LYS A 196 -11.83 17.05 13.96
CA LYS A 196 -11.92 18.22 14.87
C LYS A 196 -10.63 18.37 15.68
N ASP A 197 -10.26 19.59 16.01
CA ASP A 197 -8.99 19.91 16.69
C ASP A 197 -8.84 19.15 18.03
N ASN A 198 -9.90 19.06 18.82
CA ASN A 198 -9.87 18.31 20.08
C ASN A 198 -9.60 16.79 19.87
N VAL A 199 -10.03 16.23 18.73
CA VAL A 199 -9.75 14.84 18.37
C VAL A 199 -8.29 14.71 17.91
N LYS A 200 -7.80 15.66 17.11
CA LYS A 200 -6.39 15.70 16.70
C LYS A 200 -5.46 15.79 17.91
N GLU A 201 -5.75 16.68 18.86
CA GLU A 201 -4.98 16.83 20.11
C GLU A 201 -4.96 15.53 20.93
N ALA A 202 -6.12 14.90 21.08
CA ALA A 202 -6.23 13.63 21.80
C ALA A 202 -5.38 12.51 21.13
N ILE A 203 -5.38 12.43 19.81
CA ILE A 203 -4.56 11.49 19.06
C ILE A 203 -3.07 11.81 19.22
N ILE A 204 -2.66 13.08 19.04
CA ILE A 204 -1.28 13.54 19.20
C ILE A 204 -0.75 13.22 20.61
N ALA A 205 -1.60 13.33 21.63
CA ALA A 205 -1.22 13.00 23.00
C ALA A 205 -0.79 11.51 23.14
N THR A 206 -1.33 10.60 22.32
CA THR A 206 -0.97 9.18 22.31
C THR A 206 0.30 8.86 21.52
N ILE A 207 0.75 9.76 20.65
CA ILE A 207 1.94 9.57 19.82
C ILE A 207 3.18 10.01 20.62
N PRO A 208 4.19 9.17 20.84
CA PRO A 208 5.40 9.57 21.53
C PRO A 208 6.12 10.77 20.91
N MET A 209 6.20 10.85 19.58
CA MET A 209 6.80 11.99 18.85
C MET A 209 5.93 13.26 18.87
N LYS A 210 4.72 13.23 19.44
CA LYS A 210 3.82 14.38 19.62
C LYS A 210 3.47 15.13 18.31
N THR A 211 3.46 14.43 17.20
CA THR A 211 3.05 14.96 15.89
C THR A 211 2.47 13.84 15.02
N PHE A 212 1.64 14.20 14.05
CA PHE A 212 1.30 13.29 12.96
C PHE A 212 2.51 13.12 12.04
N GLY A 213 2.63 11.93 11.43
CA GLY A 213 3.55 11.74 10.32
C GLY A 213 3.03 12.37 9.03
N GLU A 214 3.93 12.55 8.08
CA GLU A 214 3.58 13.02 6.73
C GLU A 214 3.53 11.82 5.77
N THR A 215 2.87 11.99 4.62
CA THR A 215 2.81 10.95 3.59
C THR A 215 4.18 10.57 3.07
N GLU A 216 5.12 11.51 3.09
CA GLU A 216 6.53 11.34 2.71
C GLU A 216 7.26 10.36 3.62
N ASP A 217 6.96 10.32 4.92
CA ASP A 217 7.59 9.39 5.87
C ASP A 217 7.32 7.94 5.49
N VAL A 218 6.06 7.68 5.10
CA VAL A 218 5.63 6.36 4.61
C VAL A 218 6.25 6.07 3.25
N ALA A 219 6.19 7.03 2.32
CA ALA A 219 6.68 6.86 0.96
C ALA A 219 8.20 6.61 0.91
N ASN A 220 8.99 7.28 1.75
CA ASN A 220 10.42 7.07 1.87
C ASN A 220 10.75 5.66 2.39
N THR A 221 9.99 5.16 3.37
CA THR A 221 10.12 3.80 3.87
C THR A 221 9.80 2.76 2.78
N VAL A 222 8.74 2.99 2.00
CA VAL A 222 8.38 2.15 0.85
C VAL A 222 9.48 2.16 -0.21
N ALA A 223 10.02 3.34 -0.55
CA ALA A 223 11.08 3.47 -1.53
C ALA A 223 12.38 2.77 -1.08
N PHE A 224 12.74 2.84 0.20
CA PHE A 224 13.83 2.07 0.77
C PHE A 224 13.61 0.56 0.59
N LEU A 225 12.43 0.05 0.98
CA LEU A 225 12.08 -1.38 0.85
C LEU A 225 12.02 -1.85 -0.61
N ALA A 226 11.70 -0.96 -1.55
CA ALA A 226 11.67 -1.23 -2.97
C ALA A 226 13.08 -1.29 -3.59
N SER A 227 14.08 -0.71 -2.95
CA SER A 227 15.46 -0.59 -3.43
C SER A 227 16.31 -1.84 -3.14
N ASP A 228 17.50 -1.89 -3.77
CA ASP A 228 18.48 -2.93 -3.50
C ASP A 228 19.16 -2.79 -2.13
N ALA A 229 19.06 -1.63 -1.48
CA ALA A 229 19.51 -1.43 -0.09
C ALA A 229 18.76 -2.34 0.90
N ALA A 230 17.51 -2.71 0.58
CA ALA A 230 16.68 -3.60 1.39
C ALA A 230 16.66 -5.06 0.89
N ARG A 231 17.57 -5.45 -0.01
CA ARG A 231 17.55 -6.77 -0.65
C ARG A 231 17.58 -7.99 0.28
N TYR A 232 18.01 -7.79 1.54
CA TYR A 232 18.09 -8.84 2.55
C TYR A 232 17.04 -8.69 3.66
N ILE A 233 16.06 -7.79 3.45
CA ILE A 233 14.94 -7.54 4.36
C ILE A 233 13.70 -8.18 3.77
N THR A 234 13.15 -9.19 4.44
CA THR A 234 11.89 -9.84 4.04
C THR A 234 11.12 -10.37 5.24
N GLY A 235 9.80 -10.39 5.15
CA GLY A 235 8.89 -10.82 6.22
C GLY A 235 8.74 -9.83 7.36
N GLN A 236 9.26 -8.60 7.21
CA GLN A 236 9.25 -7.60 8.27
C GLN A 236 8.00 -6.72 8.20
N VAL A 237 7.63 -6.19 9.36
CA VAL A 237 6.62 -5.13 9.52
C VAL A 237 7.34 -3.91 10.08
N ILE A 238 7.42 -2.86 9.30
CA ILE A 238 8.08 -1.62 9.70
C ILE A 238 7.00 -0.60 10.07
N SER A 239 6.96 -0.24 11.35
CA SER A 239 6.09 0.82 11.83
C SER A 239 6.62 2.19 11.43
N VAL A 240 5.75 3.04 10.90
CA VAL A 240 6.00 4.46 10.60
C VAL A 240 4.91 5.25 11.32
N ASP A 241 5.05 5.34 12.64
CA ASP A 241 3.94 5.69 13.55
C ASP A 241 4.32 6.65 14.70
N GLY A 242 5.51 7.22 14.66
CA GLY A 242 6.00 8.11 15.73
C GLY A 242 6.14 7.42 17.09
N GLY A 243 6.30 6.08 17.09
CA GLY A 243 6.50 5.27 18.29
C GLY A 243 5.21 4.77 18.96
N MET A 244 4.06 4.81 18.28
CA MET A 244 2.80 4.35 18.87
C MET A 244 2.78 2.85 19.18
N ALA A 245 3.43 2.03 18.34
CA ALA A 245 3.49 0.58 18.50
C ALA A 245 4.87 0.12 19.03
N MET A 246 5.31 0.71 20.11
CA MET A 246 6.50 0.28 20.84
C MET A 246 6.14 -0.68 21.96
#